data_39f713432bf30b7aa707c67944fd59b6
#
_entry.id   39f713432bf30b7aa707c67944fd59b6
#
_cell.length_a   1.000
_cell.length_b   1.000
_cell.length_c   1.000
_cell.angle_alpha   90.00
_cell.angle_beta   90.00
_cell.angle_gamma   90.00
#
_symmetry.space_group_name_H-M   'P 1'
#
loop_
_entity.id
_entity.type
_entity.pdbx_description
1 polymer ?
#
loop_
_entity_poly.entity_id
_entity_poly.type
_entity_poly.pdbx_seq_one_letter_code
_entity_poly.pdbx_strand_id
1 'polypeptide(L)'
;MKLPNYDNEHLIFGLFFMLSNKLQVLGDSFYEEITVKQWFVLVVIDTFKEEYPSLSDVAEMVGSSHQNVKQIVNKLTDKGYLQIVRDENDKRRSLIKMTDKCEKLQRDYKEKENEFMTNLFKGTKDEDLKNVVEVFLRLSDNIEEMKNE
;
A
#
# COMPACT_ATOMS: atom_id res chain seq x y z
N MET A 1 -10.60 23.34 9.13
CA MET A 1 -9.29 23.16 9.81
C MET A 1 -8.50 24.46 9.61
N LYS A 2 -8.01 25.10 10.68
CA LYS A 2 -7.05 26.22 10.53
C LYS A 2 -5.66 25.61 10.37
N LEU A 3 -5.05 25.84 9.20
CA LEU A 3 -3.66 25.44 8.98
C LEU A 3 -2.74 26.44 9.68
N PRO A 4 -1.64 26.00 10.30
CA PRO A 4 -0.61 26.88 10.84
C PRO A 4 0.02 27.72 9.70
N ASN A 5 0.62 28.85 10.02
CA ASN A 5 1.25 29.73 9.05
C ASN A 5 2.68 29.23 8.73
N TYR A 6 2.75 28.09 8.02
CA TYR A 6 3.98 27.50 7.47
C TYR A 6 3.99 27.64 5.96
N ASP A 7 5.17 27.52 5.34
CA ASP A 7 5.29 27.36 3.90
C ASP A 7 4.64 26.05 3.43
N ASN A 8 4.45 25.93 2.12
CA ASN A 8 3.74 24.80 1.53
C ASN A 8 4.47 23.46 1.74
N GLU A 9 5.80 23.47 1.73
CA GLU A 9 6.61 22.27 1.90
C GLU A 9 6.39 21.65 3.29
N HIS A 10 6.48 22.44 4.35
CA HIS A 10 6.22 21.99 5.71
C HIS A 10 4.75 21.58 5.91
N LEU A 11 3.81 22.30 5.30
CA LEU A 11 2.40 21.91 5.35
C LEU A 11 2.16 20.57 4.69
N ILE A 12 2.70 20.33 3.48
CA ILE A 12 2.58 19.08 2.76
C ILE A 12 3.20 17.93 3.56
N PHE A 13 4.41 18.15 4.12
CA PHE A 13 5.08 17.15 4.95
C PHE A 13 4.22 16.75 6.15
N GLY A 14 3.65 17.71 6.87
CA GLY A 14 2.74 17.43 7.98
C GLY A 14 1.43 16.74 7.56
N LEU A 15 0.90 17.10 6.38
CA LEU A 15 -0.30 16.49 5.82
C LEU A 15 -0.12 15.01 5.48
N PHE A 16 1.08 14.56 5.07
CA PHE A 16 1.35 13.13 4.85
C PHE A 16 1.06 12.30 6.09
N PHE A 17 1.60 12.70 7.25
CA PHE A 17 1.39 11.97 8.49
C PHE A 17 -0.06 12.05 8.96
N MET A 18 -0.67 13.22 8.88
CA MET A 18 -2.06 13.41 9.28
C MET A 18 -3.02 12.57 8.42
N LEU A 19 -2.87 12.60 7.10
CA LEU A 19 -3.72 11.84 6.18
C LEU A 19 -3.47 10.33 6.33
N SER A 20 -2.22 9.91 6.45
CA SER A 20 -1.87 8.51 6.71
C SER A 20 -2.58 7.98 7.96
N ASN A 21 -2.53 8.72 9.08
CA ASN A 21 -3.19 8.32 10.32
C ASN A 21 -4.72 8.27 10.16
N LYS A 22 -5.33 9.27 9.54
CA LYS A 22 -6.79 9.30 9.31
C LYS A 22 -7.25 8.17 8.40
N LEU A 23 -6.52 7.89 7.32
CA LEU A 23 -6.83 6.80 6.40
C LEU A 23 -6.65 5.44 7.08
N GLN A 24 -5.65 5.29 7.95
CA GLN A 24 -5.47 4.07 8.73
C GLN A 24 -6.66 3.82 9.65
N VAL A 25 -7.07 4.81 10.45
CA VAL A 25 -8.23 4.69 11.36
C VAL A 25 -9.51 4.35 10.58
N LEU A 26 -9.75 5.03 9.47
CA LEU A 26 -10.92 4.78 8.63
C LEU A 26 -10.85 3.42 7.94
N GLY A 27 -9.69 3.06 7.39
CA GLY A 27 -9.49 1.81 6.66
C GLY A 27 -9.51 0.57 7.55
N ASP A 28 -9.06 0.66 8.81
CA ASP A 28 -9.07 -0.47 9.74
C ASP A 28 -10.51 -0.88 10.15
N SER A 29 -11.50 -0.01 9.94
CA SER A 29 -12.92 -0.35 10.11
C SER A 29 -13.61 -0.81 8.81
N PHE A 30 -12.91 -0.77 7.68
CA PHE A 30 -13.49 -1.04 6.37
C PHE A 30 -13.63 -2.53 6.08
N TYR A 31 -12.61 -3.31 6.45
CA TYR A 31 -12.59 -4.75 6.33
C TYR A 31 -12.84 -5.42 7.68
N GLU A 32 -13.51 -6.57 7.68
CA GLU A 32 -13.78 -7.33 8.91
C GLU A 32 -12.55 -8.12 9.39
N GLU A 33 -11.79 -8.67 8.46
CA GLU A 33 -10.71 -9.61 8.79
C GLU A 33 -9.30 -9.03 8.62
N ILE A 34 -9.12 -7.94 7.89
CA ILE A 34 -7.80 -7.38 7.60
C ILE A 34 -7.75 -5.87 7.90
N THR A 35 -6.56 -5.40 8.26
CA THR A 35 -6.29 -3.96 8.44
C THR A 35 -5.99 -3.29 7.10
N VAL A 36 -6.08 -1.95 7.03
CA VAL A 36 -5.71 -1.20 5.83
C VAL A 36 -4.25 -1.42 5.43
N LYS A 37 -3.34 -1.62 6.38
CA LYS A 37 -1.93 -1.95 6.08
C LYS A 37 -1.79 -3.33 5.46
N GLN A 38 -2.58 -4.31 5.92
CA GLN A 38 -2.62 -5.65 5.32
C GLN A 38 -3.21 -5.58 3.91
N TRP A 39 -4.30 -4.84 3.73
CA TRP A 39 -4.88 -4.59 2.41
C TRP A 39 -3.87 -3.96 1.45
N PHE A 40 -3.13 -2.92 1.89
CA PHE A 40 -2.13 -2.26 1.04
C PHE A 40 -1.03 -3.23 0.59
N VAL A 41 -0.57 -4.13 1.46
CA VAL A 41 0.38 -5.18 1.08
C VAL A 41 -0.21 -6.13 0.04
N LEU A 42 -1.50 -6.50 0.16
CA LEU A 42 -2.17 -7.32 -0.87
C LEU A 42 -2.25 -6.59 -2.21
N VAL A 43 -2.59 -5.29 -2.21
CA VAL A 43 -2.62 -4.47 -3.44
C VAL A 43 -1.25 -4.42 -4.10
N VAL A 44 -0.17 -4.23 -3.31
CA VAL A 44 1.20 -4.24 -3.85
C VAL A 44 1.55 -5.60 -4.46
N ILE A 45 1.24 -6.71 -3.78
CA ILE A 45 1.49 -8.05 -4.32
C ILE A 45 0.73 -8.29 -5.64
N ASP A 46 -0.51 -7.80 -5.75
CA ASP A 46 -1.34 -7.92 -6.95
C ASP A 46 -0.74 -7.20 -8.18
N THR A 47 0.07 -6.16 -7.97
CA THR A 47 0.72 -5.43 -9.07
C THR A 47 1.76 -6.27 -9.82
N PHE A 48 2.31 -7.32 -9.20
CA PHE A 48 3.28 -8.23 -9.82
C PHE A 48 2.64 -9.25 -10.76
N LYS A 49 1.32 -9.38 -10.75
CA LYS A 49 0.53 -10.28 -11.62
C LYS A 49 1.05 -11.73 -11.59
N GLU A 50 1.60 -12.20 -12.73
CA GLU A 50 2.08 -13.58 -12.90
C GLU A 50 3.49 -13.82 -12.31
N GLU A 51 4.24 -12.76 -12.06
CA GLU A 51 5.56 -12.84 -11.42
C GLU A 51 5.38 -12.72 -9.90
N TYR A 52 5.42 -13.83 -9.18
CA TYR A 52 5.30 -13.81 -7.74
C TYR A 52 6.47 -13.06 -7.10
N PRO A 53 6.21 -11.99 -6.30
CA PRO A 53 7.28 -11.22 -5.69
C PRO A 53 7.95 -11.98 -4.53
N SER A 54 9.23 -11.67 -4.30
CA SER A 54 9.88 -12.00 -3.04
C SER A 54 9.46 -11.01 -1.94
N LEU A 55 9.80 -11.35 -0.69
CA LEU A 55 9.55 -10.44 0.44
C LEU A 55 10.30 -9.11 0.30
N SER A 56 11.49 -9.13 -0.31
CA SER A 56 12.28 -7.91 -0.57
C SER A 56 11.60 -7.01 -1.59
N ASP A 57 11.10 -7.58 -2.70
CA ASP A 57 10.39 -6.83 -3.73
C ASP A 57 9.15 -6.12 -3.14
N VAL A 58 8.39 -6.82 -2.29
CA VAL A 58 7.22 -6.23 -1.61
C VAL A 58 7.63 -5.14 -0.62
N ALA A 59 8.71 -5.35 0.16
CA ALA A 59 9.19 -4.38 1.14
C ALA A 59 9.65 -3.07 0.48
N GLU A 60 10.36 -3.18 -0.63
CA GLU A 60 10.78 -2.05 -1.45
C GLU A 60 9.58 -1.27 -1.98
N MET A 61 8.61 -1.95 -2.58
CA MET A 61 7.44 -1.31 -3.18
C MET A 61 6.47 -0.72 -2.15
N VAL A 62 6.35 -1.34 -0.96
CA VAL A 62 5.59 -0.79 0.19
C VAL A 62 6.29 0.42 0.81
N GLY A 63 7.60 0.59 0.59
CA GLY A 63 8.42 1.62 1.23
C GLY A 63 8.61 1.38 2.74
N SER A 64 8.70 0.11 3.17
CA SER A 64 8.79 -0.27 4.58
C SER A 64 9.94 -1.24 4.84
N SER A 65 10.32 -1.41 6.12
CA SER A 65 11.38 -2.36 6.46
C SER A 65 10.97 -3.79 6.14
N HIS A 66 11.93 -4.60 5.70
CA HIS A 66 11.76 -6.02 5.44
C HIS A 66 11.11 -6.77 6.62
N GLN A 67 11.51 -6.45 7.87
CA GLN A 67 10.95 -7.06 9.07
C GLN A 67 9.47 -6.72 9.28
N ASN A 68 9.07 -5.47 9.04
CA ASN A 68 7.68 -5.03 9.17
C ASN A 68 6.79 -5.72 8.13
N VAL A 69 7.23 -5.74 6.86
CA VAL A 69 6.49 -6.42 5.78
C VAL A 69 6.40 -7.93 6.03
N LYS A 70 7.48 -8.56 6.53
CA LYS A 70 7.47 -9.98 6.93
C LYS A 70 6.39 -10.28 7.98
N GLN A 71 6.23 -9.43 8.99
CA GLN A 71 5.18 -9.61 9.99
C GLN A 71 3.77 -9.51 9.38
N ILE A 72 3.56 -8.59 8.44
CA ILE A 72 2.28 -8.43 7.75
C ILE A 72 2.00 -9.66 6.87
N VAL A 73 2.98 -10.09 6.07
CA VAL A 73 2.87 -11.27 5.19
C VAL A 73 2.58 -12.54 6.00
N ASN A 74 3.27 -12.75 7.12
CA ASN A 74 3.01 -13.88 8.00
C ASN A 74 1.55 -13.88 8.51
N LYS A 75 1.05 -12.73 9.00
CA LYS A 75 -0.34 -12.61 9.45
C LYS A 75 -1.35 -12.88 8.33
N LEU A 76 -1.06 -12.45 7.11
CA LEU A 76 -1.92 -12.72 5.94
C LEU A 76 -1.86 -14.19 5.52
N THR A 77 -0.69 -14.83 5.66
CA THR A 77 -0.52 -16.28 5.44
C THR A 77 -1.29 -17.09 6.48
N ASP A 78 -1.19 -16.72 7.76
CA ASP A 78 -1.93 -17.37 8.85
C ASP A 78 -3.45 -17.26 8.66
N LYS A 79 -3.92 -16.15 8.08
CA LYS A 79 -5.33 -15.94 7.72
C LYS A 79 -5.73 -16.60 6.39
N GLY A 80 -4.78 -17.21 5.67
CA GLY A 80 -5.01 -17.91 4.42
C GLY A 80 -5.19 -17.02 3.19
N TYR A 81 -4.82 -15.75 3.24
CA TYR A 81 -4.85 -14.83 2.08
C TYR A 81 -3.63 -14.96 1.19
N LEU A 82 -2.50 -15.35 1.76
CA LEU A 82 -1.23 -15.56 1.07
C LEU A 82 -0.71 -16.96 1.31
N GLN A 83 0.13 -17.44 0.40
CA GLN A 83 0.95 -18.62 0.57
C GLN A 83 2.39 -18.33 0.13
N ILE A 84 3.35 -18.94 0.82
CA ILE A 84 4.75 -18.88 0.47
C ILE A 84 5.09 -20.10 -0.36
N VAL A 85 5.61 -19.88 -1.56
CA VAL A 85 6.03 -20.92 -2.48
C VAL A 85 7.55 -20.80 -2.73
N ARG A 86 8.20 -21.89 -3.12
CA ARG A 86 9.59 -21.85 -3.53
C ARG A 86 9.70 -21.51 -5.00
N ASP A 87 10.68 -20.70 -5.35
CA ASP A 87 11.02 -20.45 -6.76
C ASP A 87 11.51 -21.74 -7.41
N GLU A 88 10.98 -22.08 -8.57
CA GLU A 88 11.36 -23.27 -9.32
C GLU A 88 12.79 -23.17 -9.86
N ASN A 89 13.26 -21.97 -10.18
CA ASN A 89 14.57 -21.70 -10.75
C ASN A 89 15.64 -21.47 -9.67
N ASP A 90 15.26 -20.90 -8.53
CA ASP A 90 16.15 -20.70 -7.38
C ASP A 90 15.47 -21.16 -6.08
N LYS A 91 15.73 -22.39 -5.67
CA LYS A 91 15.16 -23.02 -4.45
C LYS A 91 15.51 -22.29 -3.16
N ARG A 92 16.44 -21.31 -3.17
CA ARG A 92 16.76 -20.46 -2.02
C ARG A 92 15.81 -19.29 -1.90
N ARG A 93 15.10 -18.94 -2.99
CA ARG A 93 14.17 -17.82 -3.05
C ARG A 93 12.76 -18.29 -2.68
N SER A 94 12.14 -17.58 -1.75
CA SER A 94 10.72 -17.74 -1.40
C SER A 94 9.91 -16.66 -2.07
N LEU A 95 8.82 -17.05 -2.71
CA LEU A 95 7.92 -16.17 -3.42
C LEU A 95 6.58 -16.12 -2.72
N ILE A 96 5.87 -15.02 -2.87
CA ILE A 96 4.57 -14.77 -2.23
C ILE A 96 3.49 -14.87 -3.30
N LYS A 97 2.51 -15.74 -3.07
CA LYS A 97 1.37 -15.96 -3.96
C LYS A 97 0.07 -15.64 -3.24
N MET A 98 -0.84 -14.96 -3.91
CA MET A 98 -2.22 -14.77 -3.45
C MET A 98 -3.01 -16.08 -3.58
N THR A 99 -3.96 -16.29 -2.69
CA THR A 99 -4.85 -17.46 -2.68
C THR A 99 -6.22 -17.11 -3.26
N ASP A 100 -7.03 -18.13 -3.58
CA ASP A 100 -8.43 -17.95 -3.98
C ASP A 100 -9.25 -17.18 -2.93
N LYS A 101 -8.90 -17.33 -1.63
CA LYS A 101 -9.51 -16.54 -0.55
C LYS A 101 -9.24 -15.06 -0.72
N CYS A 102 -8.03 -14.69 -1.13
CA CYS A 102 -7.68 -13.30 -1.40
C CYS A 102 -8.44 -12.76 -2.62
N GLU A 103 -8.50 -13.50 -3.71
CA GLU A 103 -9.26 -13.12 -4.90
C GLU A 103 -10.75 -12.96 -4.57
N LYS A 104 -11.29 -13.83 -3.72
CA LYS A 104 -12.67 -13.69 -3.26
C LYS A 104 -12.87 -12.41 -2.47
N LEU A 105 -11.98 -12.07 -1.54
CA LEU A 105 -12.02 -10.82 -0.79
C LEU A 105 -12.04 -9.61 -1.74
N GLN A 106 -11.15 -9.57 -2.73
CA GLN A 106 -11.10 -8.49 -3.73
C GLN A 106 -12.43 -8.34 -4.50
N ARG A 107 -13.02 -9.45 -4.91
CA ARG A 107 -14.32 -9.43 -5.61
C ARG A 107 -15.45 -8.93 -4.71
N ASP A 108 -15.51 -9.41 -3.47
CA ASP A 108 -16.59 -9.10 -2.51
C ASP A 108 -16.57 -7.63 -2.08
N TYR A 109 -15.39 -7.00 -2.01
CA TYR A 109 -15.23 -5.61 -1.57
C TYR A 109 -15.11 -4.58 -2.71
N LYS A 110 -15.03 -5.01 -3.96
CA LYS A 110 -14.77 -4.13 -5.12
C LYS A 110 -15.72 -2.94 -5.22
N GLU A 111 -17.02 -3.15 -5.06
CA GLU A 111 -18.01 -2.07 -5.14
C GLU A 111 -17.85 -1.09 -3.98
N LYS A 112 -17.65 -1.60 -2.77
CA LYS A 112 -17.44 -0.80 -1.56
C LYS A 112 -16.15 0.02 -1.63
N GLU A 113 -15.08 -0.57 -2.20
CA GLU A 113 -13.82 0.14 -2.46
C GLU A 113 -14.00 1.26 -3.48
N ASN A 114 -14.73 1.03 -4.57
CA ASN A 114 -15.02 2.04 -5.58
C ASN A 114 -15.83 3.21 -5.01
N GLU A 115 -16.83 2.92 -4.18
CA GLU A 115 -17.61 3.94 -3.47
C GLU A 115 -16.72 4.74 -2.51
N PHE A 116 -15.87 4.05 -1.75
CA PHE A 116 -14.89 4.69 -0.86
C PHE A 116 -13.98 5.66 -1.61
N MET A 117 -13.38 5.23 -2.73
CA MET A 117 -12.50 6.06 -3.55
C MET A 117 -13.25 7.26 -4.14
N THR A 118 -14.47 7.07 -4.62
CA THR A 118 -15.33 8.14 -5.13
C THR A 118 -15.62 9.20 -4.04
N ASN A 119 -15.91 8.76 -2.83
CA ASN A 119 -16.17 9.65 -1.70
C ASN A 119 -14.90 10.34 -1.19
N LEU A 120 -13.76 9.64 -1.16
CA LEU A 120 -12.47 10.18 -0.72
C LEU A 120 -12.02 11.33 -1.62
N PHE A 121 -12.17 11.17 -2.94
CA PHE A 121 -11.73 12.17 -3.93
C PHE A 121 -12.85 13.11 -4.41
N LYS A 122 -13.99 13.10 -3.71
CA LYS A 122 -15.11 13.97 -4.06
C LYS A 122 -14.71 15.46 -4.05
N GLY A 123 -14.97 16.14 -5.16
CA GLY A 123 -14.69 17.58 -5.31
C GLY A 123 -13.27 17.91 -5.76
N THR A 124 -12.40 16.91 -6.00
CA THR A 124 -11.11 17.11 -6.67
C THR A 124 -11.31 17.05 -8.18
N LYS A 125 -10.42 17.72 -8.93
CA LYS A 125 -10.40 17.68 -10.40
C LYS A 125 -9.33 16.68 -10.86
N ASP A 126 -9.53 16.07 -12.03
CA ASP A 126 -8.57 15.13 -12.61
C ASP A 126 -7.18 15.77 -12.84
N GLU A 127 -7.14 17.05 -13.20
CA GLU A 127 -5.89 17.80 -13.36
C GLU A 127 -5.13 17.94 -12.03
N ASP A 128 -5.83 18.25 -10.94
CA ASP A 128 -5.24 18.35 -9.60
C ASP A 128 -4.67 17.00 -9.16
N LEU A 129 -5.40 15.90 -9.44
CA LEU A 129 -4.95 14.55 -9.11
C LEU A 129 -3.69 14.15 -9.89
N LYS A 130 -3.61 14.47 -11.19
CA LYS A 130 -2.41 14.24 -12.00
C LYS A 130 -1.21 14.99 -11.45
N ASN A 131 -1.36 16.28 -11.14
CA ASN A 131 -0.30 17.09 -10.55
C ASN A 131 0.18 16.53 -9.20
N VAL A 132 -0.73 16.05 -8.36
CA VAL A 132 -0.40 15.42 -7.07
C VAL A 132 0.39 14.13 -7.28
N VAL A 133 0.01 13.28 -8.24
CA VAL A 133 0.76 12.06 -8.57
C VAL A 133 2.17 12.40 -9.03
N GLU A 134 2.35 13.37 -9.94
CA GLU A 134 3.68 13.79 -10.42
C GLU A 134 4.57 14.30 -9.29
N VAL A 135 4.00 15.09 -8.36
CA VAL A 135 4.73 15.59 -7.19
C VAL A 135 5.15 14.43 -6.28
N PHE A 136 4.26 13.48 -6.03
CA PHE A 136 4.55 12.33 -5.16
C PHE A 136 5.63 11.42 -5.74
N LEU A 137 5.62 11.18 -7.06
CA LEU A 137 6.67 10.42 -7.73
C LEU A 137 8.02 11.12 -7.59
N ARG A 138 8.09 12.44 -7.83
CA ARG A 138 9.32 13.23 -7.66
C ARG A 138 9.83 13.19 -6.22
N LEU A 139 8.93 13.29 -5.22
CA LEU A 139 9.32 13.17 -3.82
C LEU A 139 9.86 11.77 -3.48
N SER A 140 9.29 10.72 -4.09
CA SER A 140 9.79 9.36 -3.95
C SER A 140 11.22 9.24 -4.49
N ASP A 141 11.48 9.78 -5.69
CA ASP A 141 12.82 9.76 -6.30
C ASP A 141 13.83 10.51 -5.42
N ASN A 142 13.48 11.70 -4.93
CA ASN A 142 14.34 12.49 -4.04
C ASN A 142 14.65 11.72 -2.74
N ILE A 143 13.69 10.99 -2.17
CA ILE A 143 13.92 10.16 -0.97
C ILE A 143 14.92 9.03 -1.26
N GLU A 144 14.86 8.40 -2.43
CA GLU A 144 15.82 7.36 -2.80
C GLU A 144 17.24 7.94 -3.03
N GLU A 145 17.34 9.13 -3.62
CA GLU A 145 18.63 9.83 -3.75
C GLU A 145 19.23 10.13 -2.36
N MET A 146 18.45 10.66 -1.42
CA MET A 146 18.89 10.97 -0.05
C MET A 146 19.36 9.75 0.75
N LYS A 147 18.89 8.52 0.41
CA LYS A 147 19.36 7.29 1.05
C LYS A 147 20.74 6.83 0.55
N ASN A 148 21.13 7.28 -0.65
CA ASN A 148 22.37 6.88 -1.30
C ASN A 148 23.52 7.87 -1.04
N GLU A 149 23.27 8.97 -0.35
CA GLU A 149 24.27 9.93 0.16
C GLU A 149 24.76 9.50 1.57
#